data_bf79f578a443fac52a371d8e5a61d041
#
_entry.id   bf79f578a443fac52a371d8e5a61d041
#
_cell.length_a   1.000
_cell.length_b   1.000
_cell.length_c   1.000
_cell.angle_alpha   90.00
_cell.angle_beta   90.00
_cell.angle_gamma   90.00
#
_symmetry.space_group_name_H-M   'P 1'
#
loop_
_entity.id
_entity.type
_entity.pdbx_description
1 polymer ?
#
loop_
_entity_poly.entity_id
_entity_poly.type
_entity_poly.pdbx_seq_one_letter_code
_entity_poly.pdbx_strand_id
1 'polypeptide(L)'
;ADFQYILEKNYDNFKTGLTVLNSLVDQAVFLGIDAAFSKPFENIENVQKYTVSGPHPAGNLSLHIQELSPINMGDKVWTVNAEDVANIGNFVLTGVQDLKRTIALAGSAVKYPKYFSVNIGTELSPMLSEVTITEDQVRCINGDVLSGSTSHENGYLGYYNNTVSVIPEGNDNRMFGWLPFKDNHILSLSNTSFSKFFNKKGFSVDTSLNGEERAIVVTGEMEKVFPLDLFPMQLIKACMIEDIEKMEA
;
A
#
# COMPACT_ATOMS: atom_id res chain seq x y z
N ALA A 1 -0.44 1.67 -7.43
CA ALA A 1 -0.75 2.58 -8.56
C ALA A 1 0.23 3.75 -8.57
N ASP A 2 0.54 4.26 -9.75
CA ASP A 2 1.36 5.46 -9.93
C ASP A 2 0.46 6.70 -9.90
N PHE A 3 0.55 7.50 -8.85
CA PHE A 3 -0.24 8.71 -8.69
C PHE A 3 0.17 9.84 -9.65
N GLN A 4 1.40 9.86 -10.13
CA GLN A 4 1.79 10.81 -11.17
C GLN A 4 0.99 10.55 -12.46
N TYR A 5 0.90 9.30 -12.88
CA TYR A 5 0.09 8.91 -14.04
C TYR A 5 -1.39 9.23 -13.85
N ILE A 6 -1.93 8.96 -12.65
CA ILE A 6 -3.34 9.22 -12.33
C ILE A 6 -3.64 10.73 -12.38
N LEU A 7 -2.76 11.55 -11.85
CA LEU A 7 -2.96 13.00 -11.75
C LEU A 7 -2.59 13.78 -13.01
N GLU A 8 -1.85 13.19 -13.94
CA GLU A 8 -1.36 13.89 -15.14
C GLU A 8 -2.48 14.64 -15.89
N LYS A 9 -3.66 14.02 -16.01
CA LYS A 9 -4.83 14.60 -16.69
C LYS A 9 -5.73 15.43 -15.77
N ASN A 10 -5.54 15.35 -14.47
CA ASN A 10 -6.41 15.91 -13.44
C ASN A 10 -5.69 16.92 -12.54
N TYR A 11 -4.55 17.46 -12.99
CA TYR A 11 -3.69 18.29 -12.16
C TYR A 11 -4.39 19.59 -11.69
N ASP A 12 -5.15 20.25 -12.57
CA ASP A 12 -5.88 21.48 -12.21
C ASP A 12 -7.01 21.18 -11.20
N ASN A 13 -7.67 20.05 -11.37
CA ASN A 13 -8.67 19.57 -10.40
C ASN A 13 -8.01 19.28 -9.05
N PHE A 14 -6.84 18.64 -9.04
CA PHE A 14 -6.08 18.37 -7.83
C PHE A 14 -5.67 19.65 -7.10
N LYS A 15 -5.17 20.65 -7.83
CA LYS A 15 -4.81 21.96 -7.27
C LYS A 15 -6.04 22.67 -6.66
N THR A 16 -7.17 22.64 -7.35
CA THR A 16 -8.44 23.19 -6.84
C THR A 16 -8.89 22.43 -5.58
N GLY A 17 -8.81 21.11 -5.58
CA GLY A 17 -9.15 20.29 -4.42
C GLY A 17 -8.31 20.61 -3.19
N LEU A 18 -7.00 20.82 -3.34
CA LEU A 18 -6.13 21.27 -2.25
C LEU A 18 -6.54 22.65 -1.72
N THR A 19 -6.93 23.58 -2.59
CA THR A 19 -7.42 24.90 -2.18
C THR A 19 -8.70 24.76 -1.36
N VAL A 20 -9.61 23.87 -1.78
CA VAL A 20 -10.85 23.58 -1.04
C VAL A 20 -10.53 22.99 0.34
N LEU A 21 -9.67 21.96 0.41
CA LEU A 21 -9.28 21.35 1.68
C LEU A 21 -8.67 22.38 2.63
N ASN A 22 -7.80 23.25 2.11
CA ASN A 22 -7.16 24.30 2.92
C ASN A 22 -8.17 25.33 3.46
N SER A 23 -9.33 25.52 2.79
CA SER A 23 -10.41 26.39 3.28
C SER A 23 -11.31 25.73 4.32
N LEU A 24 -11.26 24.41 4.47
CA LEU A 24 -12.10 23.64 5.41
C LEU A 24 -11.43 23.44 6.77
N VAL A 25 -10.14 23.71 6.89
CA VAL A 25 -9.37 23.50 8.10
C VAL A 25 -8.66 24.78 8.52
N ASP A 26 -8.54 25.02 9.83
CA ASP A 26 -7.81 26.16 10.38
C ASP A 26 -6.29 25.91 10.42
N GLN A 27 -5.88 24.66 10.30
CA GLN A 27 -4.48 24.25 10.32
C GLN A 27 -3.97 23.98 8.91
N ALA A 28 -2.64 23.86 8.78
CA ALA A 28 -2.00 23.59 7.50
C ALA A 28 -2.40 22.22 6.92
N VAL A 29 -2.68 22.18 5.62
CA VAL A 29 -2.79 20.94 4.87
C VAL A 29 -1.38 20.45 4.52
N PHE A 30 -1.06 19.22 4.89
CA PHE A 30 0.23 18.59 4.58
C PHE A 30 0.13 17.80 3.27
N LEU A 31 1.08 18.00 2.37
CA LEU A 31 1.19 17.27 1.11
C LEU A 31 2.47 16.44 1.09
N GLY A 32 2.33 15.12 1.24
CA GLY A 32 3.43 14.16 1.11
C GLY A 32 3.73 13.86 -0.36
N ILE A 33 4.98 13.98 -0.75
CA ILE A 33 5.44 13.82 -2.13
C ILE A 33 6.59 12.80 -2.13
N ASP A 34 6.53 11.83 -3.03
CA ASP A 34 7.66 10.95 -3.27
C ASP A 34 8.84 11.76 -3.80
N ALA A 35 10.02 11.61 -3.19
CA ALA A 35 11.22 12.33 -3.58
C ALA A 35 11.61 12.11 -5.07
N ALA A 36 11.24 10.96 -5.64
CA ALA A 36 11.46 10.66 -7.05
C ALA A 36 10.56 11.44 -8.01
N PHE A 37 9.43 11.98 -7.53
CA PHE A 37 8.37 12.60 -8.34
C PHE A 37 8.00 14.02 -7.89
N SER A 38 8.90 14.75 -7.26
CA SER A 38 8.62 16.07 -6.66
C SER A 38 8.28 17.17 -7.67
N LYS A 39 8.86 17.14 -8.86
CA LYS A 39 8.78 18.23 -9.85
C LYS A 39 7.37 18.74 -10.19
N PRO A 40 6.34 17.88 -10.46
CA PRO A 40 5.01 18.37 -10.80
C PRO A 40 4.34 19.17 -9.68
N PHE A 41 4.74 18.94 -8.43
CA PHE A 41 4.09 19.48 -7.23
C PHE A 41 4.81 20.70 -6.63
N GLU A 42 5.94 21.13 -7.21
CA GLU A 42 6.73 22.26 -6.71
C GLU A 42 5.95 23.57 -6.69
N ASN A 43 5.07 23.79 -7.67
CA ASN A 43 4.31 25.03 -7.84
C ASN A 43 2.93 25.05 -7.13
N ILE A 44 2.66 24.08 -6.24
CA ILE A 44 1.43 24.10 -5.44
C ILE A 44 1.67 25.04 -4.25
N GLU A 45 0.80 26.01 -4.08
CA GLU A 45 0.83 27.00 -3.01
C GLU A 45 -0.15 26.62 -1.88
N ASN A 46 -0.02 27.26 -0.72
CA ASN A 46 -0.92 27.13 0.44
C ASN A 46 -1.01 25.75 1.07
N VAL A 47 0.00 24.90 0.90
CA VAL A 47 0.14 23.61 1.56
C VAL A 47 1.57 23.43 2.10
N GLN A 48 1.72 22.73 3.20
CA GLN A 48 3.04 22.33 3.70
C GLN A 48 3.49 21.07 2.97
N LYS A 49 4.51 21.21 2.14
CA LYS A 49 5.08 20.10 1.38
C LYS A 49 6.18 19.42 2.17
N TYR A 50 6.19 18.10 2.11
CA TYR A 50 7.30 17.30 2.63
C TYR A 50 7.60 16.15 1.66
N THR A 51 8.83 15.71 1.65
CA THR A 51 9.28 14.62 0.77
C THR A 51 9.43 13.33 1.55
N VAL A 52 8.98 12.25 0.94
CA VAL A 52 9.10 10.90 1.49
C VAL A 52 10.01 10.08 0.60
N SER A 53 10.92 9.32 1.18
CA SER A 53 11.78 8.39 0.47
C SER A 53 12.11 7.20 1.34
N GLY A 54 12.35 6.05 0.73
CA GLY A 54 12.74 4.83 1.42
C GLY A 54 11.84 3.65 1.11
N PRO A 55 12.19 2.47 1.61
CA PRO A 55 11.39 1.26 1.46
C PRO A 55 10.12 1.34 2.31
N HIS A 56 9.16 0.45 2.03
CA HIS A 56 8.03 0.25 2.94
C HIS A 56 8.55 -0.01 4.39
N PRO A 57 7.97 0.63 5.42
CA PRO A 57 6.69 1.36 5.47
C PRO A 57 6.78 2.89 5.31
N ALA A 58 7.84 3.45 4.72
CA ALA A 58 8.01 4.91 4.61
C ALA A 58 6.79 5.65 4.02
N GLY A 59 5.99 5.00 3.17
CA GLY A 59 4.76 5.55 2.61
C GLY A 59 3.52 5.48 3.50
N ASN A 60 3.60 4.91 4.71
CA ASN A 60 2.45 4.80 5.58
C ASN A 60 2.12 6.15 6.23
N LEU A 61 0.87 6.59 6.09
CA LEU A 61 0.41 7.88 6.62
C LEU A 61 0.54 8.01 8.13
N SER A 62 0.44 6.90 8.87
CA SER A 62 0.64 6.91 10.33
C SER A 62 2.03 7.42 10.72
N LEU A 63 3.06 7.06 9.96
CA LEU A 63 4.43 7.54 10.20
C LEU A 63 4.55 9.04 9.88
N HIS A 64 3.93 9.48 8.78
CA HIS A 64 3.93 10.89 8.42
C HIS A 64 3.24 11.74 9.47
N ILE A 65 2.10 11.27 9.99
CA ILE A 65 1.37 11.96 11.06
C ILE A 65 2.23 12.03 12.32
N GLN A 66 2.84 10.92 12.73
CA GLN A 66 3.68 10.87 13.92
C GLN A 66 4.87 11.84 13.84
N GLU A 67 5.47 11.98 12.66
CA GLU A 67 6.64 12.84 12.45
C GLU A 67 6.27 14.33 12.33
N LEU A 68 5.17 14.64 11.65
CA LEU A 68 4.82 16.01 11.27
C LEU A 68 3.87 16.69 12.27
N SER A 69 2.93 15.94 12.82
CA SER A 69 1.89 16.43 13.72
C SER A 69 1.36 15.29 14.57
N PRO A 70 2.11 14.85 15.60
CA PRO A 70 1.69 13.75 16.46
C PRO A 70 0.32 14.00 17.08
N ILE A 71 -0.50 12.95 17.12
CA ILE A 71 -1.88 13.01 17.60
C ILE A 71 -1.91 12.78 19.11
N ASN A 72 -2.63 13.63 19.83
CA ASN A 72 -2.96 13.45 21.24
C ASN A 72 -4.41 13.03 21.44
N MET A 73 -4.78 12.65 22.67
CA MET A 73 -6.14 12.27 22.98
C MET A 73 -7.12 13.41 22.64
N GLY A 74 -8.10 13.11 21.79
CA GLY A 74 -9.11 14.07 21.34
C GLY A 74 -8.82 14.72 19.99
N ASP A 75 -7.59 14.64 19.49
CA ASP A 75 -7.23 15.17 18.17
C ASP A 75 -7.86 14.32 17.04
N LYS A 76 -8.14 14.97 15.92
CA LYS A 76 -8.68 14.32 14.72
C LYS A 76 -7.87 14.74 13.51
N VAL A 77 -7.37 13.75 12.78
CA VAL A 77 -6.64 13.95 11.53
C VAL A 77 -7.41 13.30 10.39
N TRP A 78 -7.60 14.04 9.31
CA TRP A 78 -8.19 13.55 8.08
C TRP A 78 -7.10 13.28 7.06
N THR A 79 -7.15 12.11 6.45
CA THR A 79 -6.27 11.73 5.35
C THR A 79 -7.09 11.55 4.08
N VAL A 80 -6.61 12.10 2.97
CA VAL A 80 -7.29 12.05 1.67
C VAL A 80 -6.28 11.66 0.62
N ASN A 81 -6.64 10.67 -0.22
CA ASN A 81 -5.78 10.25 -1.34
C ASN A 81 -5.79 11.28 -2.49
N ALA A 82 -4.71 11.34 -3.25
CA ALA A 82 -4.54 12.34 -4.29
C ALA A 82 -5.62 12.32 -5.38
N GLU A 83 -6.13 11.15 -5.76
CA GLU A 83 -7.23 11.05 -6.73
C GLU A 83 -8.55 11.59 -6.14
N ASP A 84 -8.81 11.35 -4.86
CA ASP A 84 -10.00 11.88 -4.18
C ASP A 84 -9.91 13.41 -4.03
N VAL A 85 -8.72 13.97 -3.80
CA VAL A 85 -8.50 15.42 -3.84
C VAL A 85 -8.83 16.00 -5.21
N ALA A 86 -8.40 15.33 -6.29
CA ALA A 86 -8.74 15.76 -7.65
C ALA A 86 -10.26 15.67 -7.90
N ASN A 87 -10.93 14.64 -7.40
CA ASN A 87 -12.39 14.50 -7.52
C ASN A 87 -13.15 15.58 -6.74
N ILE A 88 -12.67 15.98 -5.56
CA ILE A 88 -13.21 17.13 -4.81
C ILE A 88 -13.09 18.41 -5.65
N GLY A 89 -11.93 18.66 -6.24
CA GLY A 89 -11.72 19.82 -7.10
C GLY A 89 -12.60 19.81 -8.34
N ASN A 90 -12.73 18.67 -9.00
CA ASN A 90 -13.64 18.50 -10.14
C ASN A 90 -15.09 18.81 -9.76
N PHE A 91 -15.54 18.30 -8.61
CA PHE A 91 -16.89 18.56 -8.12
C PHE A 91 -17.16 20.06 -7.91
N VAL A 92 -16.21 20.77 -7.32
CA VAL A 92 -16.34 22.22 -7.08
C VAL A 92 -16.35 23.02 -8.39
N LEU A 93 -15.57 22.61 -9.38
CA LEU A 93 -15.50 23.28 -10.68
C LEU A 93 -16.70 23.00 -11.56
N THR A 94 -17.27 21.80 -11.52
CA THR A 94 -18.29 21.34 -12.47
C THR A 94 -19.68 21.17 -11.86
N GLY A 95 -19.79 21.04 -10.53
CA GLY A 95 -21.00 20.66 -9.83
C GLY A 95 -21.39 19.18 -9.99
N VAL A 96 -20.56 18.37 -10.66
CA VAL A 96 -20.84 16.95 -10.95
C VAL A 96 -19.81 16.06 -10.25
N GLN A 97 -20.30 15.10 -9.47
CA GLN A 97 -19.45 14.11 -8.84
C GLN A 97 -18.94 13.11 -9.88
N ASP A 98 -17.63 12.98 -10.03
CA ASP A 98 -17.01 11.92 -10.82
C ASP A 98 -16.80 10.68 -9.93
N LEU A 99 -17.40 9.56 -10.31
CA LEU A 99 -17.27 8.28 -9.62
C LEU A 99 -16.20 7.39 -10.25
N LYS A 100 -15.48 7.89 -11.25
CA LYS A 100 -14.40 7.12 -11.87
C LYS A 100 -13.17 7.10 -11.00
N ARG A 101 -12.53 5.95 -11.02
CA ARG A 101 -11.25 5.71 -10.35
C ARG A 101 -10.29 4.97 -11.28
N THR A 102 -9.04 5.37 -11.24
CA THR A 102 -7.97 4.72 -11.98
C THR A 102 -7.38 3.60 -11.14
N ILE A 103 -7.49 2.37 -11.61
CA ILE A 103 -7.06 1.15 -10.92
C ILE A 103 -5.89 0.52 -11.67
N ALA A 104 -4.82 0.24 -10.95
CA ALA A 104 -3.74 -0.61 -11.44
C ALA A 104 -4.07 -2.08 -11.18
N LEU A 105 -4.21 -2.87 -12.22
CA LEU A 105 -4.30 -4.33 -12.10
C LEU A 105 -2.92 -4.93 -12.37
N ALA A 106 -2.33 -5.56 -11.34
CA ALA A 106 -0.98 -6.09 -11.36
C ALA A 106 -0.87 -7.34 -10.46
N GLY A 107 0.33 -7.88 -10.35
CA GLY A 107 0.63 -9.04 -9.51
C GLY A 107 1.44 -10.07 -10.26
N SER A 108 2.04 -11.03 -9.54
CA SER A 108 2.91 -12.04 -10.14
C SER A 108 2.20 -13.02 -11.08
N ALA A 109 0.87 -13.16 -10.93
CA ALA A 109 0.04 -13.96 -11.84
C ALA A 109 -0.48 -13.18 -13.06
N VAL A 110 -0.23 -11.87 -13.16
CA VAL A 110 -0.68 -11.05 -14.30
C VAL A 110 0.44 -10.87 -15.30
N LYS A 111 0.28 -11.42 -16.50
CA LYS A 111 1.33 -11.38 -17.54
C LYS A 111 1.63 -9.98 -18.04
N TYR A 112 0.59 -9.15 -18.22
CA TYR A 112 0.70 -7.77 -18.70
C TYR A 112 -0.12 -6.85 -17.82
N PRO A 113 0.50 -6.25 -16.78
CA PRO A 113 -0.17 -5.28 -15.91
C PRO A 113 -0.67 -4.08 -16.71
N LYS A 114 -1.85 -3.57 -16.35
CA LYS A 114 -2.41 -2.36 -16.99
C LYS A 114 -3.30 -1.56 -16.04
N TYR A 115 -3.59 -0.32 -16.45
CA TYR A 115 -4.53 0.55 -15.77
C TYR A 115 -5.93 0.43 -16.37
N PHE A 116 -6.94 0.52 -15.50
CA PHE A 116 -8.35 0.58 -15.84
C PHE A 116 -8.96 1.85 -15.29
N SER A 117 -9.89 2.46 -16.02
CA SER A 117 -10.76 3.52 -15.52
C SER A 117 -12.14 2.93 -15.28
N VAL A 118 -12.54 2.80 -14.04
CA VAL A 118 -13.78 2.14 -13.61
C VAL A 118 -14.52 2.96 -12.59
N ASN A 119 -15.80 2.69 -12.39
CA ASN A 119 -16.55 3.32 -11.31
C ASN A 119 -16.17 2.71 -9.94
N ILE A 120 -16.24 3.53 -8.91
CA ILE A 120 -16.08 3.06 -7.52
C ILE A 120 -17.06 1.92 -7.24
N GLY A 121 -16.58 0.84 -6.61
CA GLY A 121 -17.41 -0.32 -6.29
C GLY A 121 -17.74 -1.22 -7.49
N THR A 122 -17.01 -1.09 -8.61
CA THR A 122 -17.19 -2.01 -9.76
C THR A 122 -16.83 -3.44 -9.39
N GLU A 123 -17.44 -4.40 -10.07
CA GLU A 123 -17.08 -5.81 -9.98
C GLU A 123 -15.69 -6.07 -10.59
N LEU A 124 -14.91 -6.98 -9.99
CA LEU A 124 -13.55 -7.26 -10.42
C LEU A 124 -13.52 -8.15 -11.69
N SER A 125 -14.51 -9.02 -11.89
CA SER A 125 -14.48 -10.01 -12.95
C SER A 125 -14.32 -9.44 -14.36
N PRO A 126 -14.95 -8.30 -14.75
CA PRO A 126 -14.72 -7.70 -16.06
C PRO A 126 -13.27 -7.24 -16.27
N MET A 127 -12.62 -6.71 -15.24
CA MET A 127 -11.21 -6.30 -15.33
C MET A 127 -10.28 -7.51 -15.42
N LEU A 128 -10.56 -8.56 -14.66
CA LEU A 128 -9.79 -9.80 -14.66
C LEU A 128 -9.87 -10.53 -16.00
N SER A 129 -11.03 -10.51 -16.65
CA SER A 129 -11.22 -11.12 -17.96
C SER A 129 -10.44 -10.45 -19.11
N GLU A 130 -10.03 -9.18 -18.91
CA GLU A 130 -9.25 -8.43 -19.90
C GLU A 130 -7.73 -8.61 -19.77
N VAL A 131 -7.26 -9.33 -18.77
CA VAL A 131 -5.83 -9.60 -18.57
C VAL A 131 -5.53 -11.08 -18.71
N THR A 132 -4.30 -11.41 -19.10
CA THR A 132 -3.84 -12.80 -19.13
C THR A 132 -3.34 -13.18 -17.75
N ILE A 133 -4.06 -14.09 -17.11
CA ILE A 133 -3.63 -14.72 -15.85
C ILE A 133 -2.81 -15.96 -16.21
N THR A 134 -1.67 -16.15 -15.57
CA THR A 134 -0.69 -17.18 -15.90
C THR A 134 -0.89 -18.49 -15.15
N GLU A 135 -1.70 -18.47 -14.10
CA GLU A 135 -1.91 -19.58 -13.18
C GLU A 135 -3.39 -19.93 -13.07
N ASP A 136 -3.69 -21.21 -12.86
CA ASP A 136 -5.08 -21.70 -12.75
C ASP A 136 -5.72 -21.34 -11.41
N GLN A 137 -4.92 -21.25 -10.34
CA GLN A 137 -5.38 -20.88 -9.00
C GLN A 137 -4.69 -19.60 -8.56
N VAL A 138 -5.48 -18.57 -8.36
CA VAL A 138 -4.98 -17.24 -7.98
C VAL A 138 -5.76 -16.65 -6.83
N ARG A 139 -5.09 -15.78 -6.08
CA ARG A 139 -5.70 -14.94 -5.08
C ARG A 139 -5.81 -13.52 -5.60
N CYS A 140 -7.04 -13.00 -5.60
CA CYS A 140 -7.32 -11.60 -5.86
C CYS A 140 -7.28 -10.81 -4.55
N ILE A 141 -6.60 -9.67 -4.57
CA ILE A 141 -6.40 -8.81 -3.41
C ILE A 141 -6.83 -7.40 -3.80
N ASN A 142 -7.79 -6.84 -3.06
CA ASN A 142 -8.11 -5.42 -3.09
C ASN A 142 -6.99 -4.65 -2.36
N GLY A 143 -6.14 -3.96 -3.11
CA GLY A 143 -4.94 -3.32 -2.61
C GLY A 143 -3.66 -4.06 -2.99
N ASP A 144 -2.62 -3.86 -2.23
CA ASP A 144 -1.32 -4.54 -2.37
C ASP A 144 -1.24 -5.81 -1.50
N VAL A 145 -0.17 -6.58 -1.67
CA VAL A 145 0.05 -7.85 -0.95
C VAL A 145 0.36 -7.68 0.54
N LEU A 146 0.71 -6.48 1.01
CA LEU A 146 1.10 -6.20 2.39
C LEU A 146 -0.07 -5.69 3.23
N SER A 147 -0.92 -4.83 2.64
CA SER A 147 -1.98 -4.13 3.37
C SER A 147 -3.39 -4.36 2.80
N GLY A 148 -3.49 -5.03 1.66
CA GLY A 148 -4.76 -5.29 0.99
C GLY A 148 -5.58 -6.40 1.66
N SER A 149 -6.82 -6.52 1.25
CA SER A 149 -7.75 -7.56 1.70
C SER A 149 -8.05 -8.55 0.58
N THR A 150 -8.11 -9.83 0.93
CA THR A 150 -8.50 -10.88 -0.03
C THR A 150 -9.90 -10.63 -0.56
N SER A 151 -10.07 -10.77 -1.86
CA SER A 151 -11.34 -10.67 -2.56
C SER A 151 -11.55 -11.90 -3.43
N HIS A 152 -12.80 -12.21 -3.74
CA HIS A 152 -13.13 -13.21 -4.76
C HIS A 152 -13.04 -12.57 -6.16
N GLU A 153 -12.89 -13.39 -7.19
CA GLU A 153 -12.88 -12.92 -8.59
C GLU A 153 -14.18 -12.16 -8.96
N ASN A 154 -15.32 -12.59 -8.42
CA ASN A 154 -16.60 -11.90 -8.54
C ASN A 154 -16.86 -10.88 -7.40
N GLY A 155 -15.82 -10.51 -6.68
CA GLY A 155 -15.90 -9.48 -5.65
C GLY A 155 -15.93 -8.08 -6.23
N TYR A 156 -16.06 -7.10 -5.37
CA TYR A 156 -16.15 -5.70 -5.75
C TYR A 156 -14.90 -4.93 -5.32
N LEU A 157 -14.56 -3.90 -6.09
CA LEU A 157 -13.47 -2.99 -5.79
C LEU A 157 -13.75 -2.24 -4.48
N GLY A 158 -12.81 -2.29 -3.56
CA GLY A 158 -12.88 -1.51 -2.32
C GLY A 158 -12.80 -0.01 -2.59
N TYR A 159 -13.55 0.77 -1.79
CA TYR A 159 -13.72 2.21 -2.02
C TYR A 159 -12.39 2.98 -2.10
N TYR A 160 -11.44 2.67 -1.23
CA TYR A 160 -10.15 3.40 -1.15
C TYR A 160 -9.02 2.75 -1.96
N ASN A 161 -9.30 1.66 -2.67
CA ASN A 161 -8.27 0.93 -3.39
C ASN A 161 -8.03 1.48 -4.79
N ASN A 162 -6.77 1.73 -5.11
CA ASN A 162 -6.30 2.12 -6.45
C ASN A 162 -5.49 1.00 -7.12
N THR A 163 -5.39 -0.16 -6.47
CA THR A 163 -4.66 -1.32 -6.97
C THR A 163 -5.47 -2.57 -6.71
N VAL A 164 -5.45 -3.48 -7.67
CA VAL A 164 -5.88 -4.88 -7.51
C VAL A 164 -4.68 -5.75 -7.82
N SER A 165 -4.29 -6.57 -6.86
CA SER A 165 -3.16 -7.49 -7.00
C SER A 165 -3.66 -8.91 -7.19
N VAL A 166 -3.10 -9.63 -8.19
CA VAL A 166 -3.41 -11.03 -8.45
C VAL A 166 -2.12 -11.82 -8.35
N ILE A 167 -2.08 -12.75 -7.39
CA ILE A 167 -0.91 -13.60 -7.13
C ILE A 167 -1.30 -15.08 -7.17
N PRO A 168 -0.36 -15.99 -7.50
CA PRO A 168 -0.62 -17.43 -7.45
C PRO A 168 -1.03 -17.89 -6.04
N GLU A 169 -1.93 -18.84 -5.96
CA GLU A 169 -2.23 -19.54 -4.71
C GLU A 169 -1.11 -20.54 -4.43
N GLY A 170 -0.41 -20.35 -3.30
CA GLY A 170 0.74 -21.16 -2.92
C GLY A 170 0.31 -22.45 -2.24
N ASN A 171 0.12 -23.51 -3.02
CA ASN A 171 -0.23 -24.85 -2.52
C ASN A 171 0.95 -25.83 -2.56
N ASP A 172 2.14 -25.38 -2.98
CA ASP A 172 3.31 -26.24 -3.16
C ASP A 172 4.09 -26.39 -1.85
N ASN A 173 4.03 -27.57 -1.26
CA ASN A 173 4.91 -27.95 -0.17
C ASN A 173 6.32 -28.23 -0.68
N ARG A 174 7.26 -27.34 -0.42
CA ARG A 174 8.65 -27.47 -0.84
C ARG A 174 9.43 -28.34 0.16
N MET A 175 9.61 -29.62 -0.17
CA MET A 175 10.47 -30.50 0.64
C MET A 175 11.91 -29.96 0.65
N PHE A 176 12.48 -29.77 1.85
CA PHE A 176 13.80 -29.16 2.07
C PHE A 176 13.95 -27.74 1.49
N GLY A 177 12.87 -26.95 1.46
CA GLY A 177 12.87 -25.56 0.94
C GLY A 177 13.81 -24.60 1.68
N TRP A 178 14.26 -24.97 2.88
CA TRP A 178 15.23 -24.23 3.68
C TRP A 178 16.70 -24.43 3.25
N LEU A 179 16.97 -25.38 2.34
CA LEU A 179 18.33 -25.59 1.82
C LEU A 179 18.71 -24.45 0.86
N PRO A 180 19.89 -23.82 1.04
CA PRO A 180 20.28 -22.62 0.32
C PRO A 180 20.41 -22.80 -1.20
N PHE A 181 20.62 -24.02 -1.67
CA PHE A 181 20.93 -24.33 -3.07
C PHE A 181 19.71 -24.73 -3.91
N LYS A 182 18.56 -24.96 -3.28
CA LYS A 182 17.44 -25.61 -3.96
C LYS A 182 16.66 -24.67 -4.87
N ASP A 183 16.54 -23.38 -4.50
CA ASP A 183 15.84 -22.40 -5.29
C ASP A 183 16.42 -21.00 -5.08
N ASN A 184 16.92 -20.40 -6.15
CA ASN A 184 17.51 -19.06 -6.11
C ASN A 184 16.50 -17.93 -6.33
N HIS A 185 15.20 -18.25 -6.41
CA HIS A 185 14.13 -17.29 -6.66
C HIS A 185 13.21 -17.08 -5.45
N ILE A 186 13.54 -17.64 -4.30
CA ILE A 186 12.77 -17.52 -3.06
C ILE A 186 13.12 -16.23 -2.33
N LEU A 187 12.10 -15.50 -1.87
CA LEU A 187 12.28 -14.42 -0.90
C LEU A 187 12.67 -15.04 0.46
N SER A 188 13.88 -14.78 0.91
CA SER A 188 14.39 -15.26 2.21
C SER A 188 14.70 -14.08 3.12
N LEU A 189 13.84 -13.81 4.10
CA LEU A 189 14.03 -12.74 5.08
C LEU A 189 15.26 -12.98 5.97
N SER A 190 15.51 -14.23 6.34
CA SER A 190 16.68 -14.62 7.16
C SER A 190 17.99 -14.74 6.37
N ASN A 191 17.96 -14.48 5.06
CA ASN A 191 19.11 -14.63 4.15
C ASN A 191 19.72 -16.04 4.15
N THR A 192 18.93 -17.08 4.41
CA THR A 192 19.36 -18.48 4.36
C THR A 192 19.44 -19.04 2.94
N SER A 193 18.81 -18.37 1.96
CA SER A 193 18.90 -18.68 0.53
C SER A 193 19.91 -17.78 -0.17
N PHE A 194 20.55 -18.29 -1.23
CA PHE A 194 21.40 -17.49 -2.10
C PHE A 194 20.66 -16.57 -3.07
N SER A 195 19.35 -16.52 -3.03
CA SER A 195 18.50 -15.66 -3.86
C SER A 195 18.92 -14.17 -3.81
N LYS A 196 19.42 -13.69 -2.67
CA LYS A 196 19.96 -12.34 -2.51
C LYS A 196 21.08 -12.00 -3.50
N PHE A 197 21.90 -12.98 -3.88
CA PHE A 197 23.02 -12.78 -4.78
C PHE A 197 22.64 -12.92 -6.25
N PHE A 198 21.63 -13.73 -6.56
CA PHE A 198 21.29 -14.11 -7.92
C PHE A 198 20.05 -13.41 -8.47
N ASN A 199 19.14 -12.93 -7.62
CA ASN A 199 17.91 -12.30 -8.06
C ASN A 199 18.02 -10.77 -8.07
N LYS A 200 18.29 -10.20 -9.25
CA LYS A 200 18.34 -8.74 -9.47
C LYS A 200 17.01 -8.14 -9.95
N LYS A 201 16.02 -8.96 -10.27
CA LYS A 201 14.76 -8.52 -10.92
C LYS A 201 13.55 -8.45 -9.99
N GLY A 202 13.74 -8.75 -8.70
CA GLY A 202 12.64 -8.91 -7.75
C GLY A 202 12.16 -10.35 -7.63
N PHE A 203 11.21 -10.58 -6.73
CA PHE A 203 10.67 -11.90 -6.43
C PHE A 203 9.25 -12.03 -6.96
N SER A 204 8.92 -13.19 -7.54
CA SER A 204 7.54 -13.58 -7.79
C SER A 204 6.97 -14.12 -6.47
N VAL A 205 6.09 -13.35 -5.85
CA VAL A 205 5.44 -13.77 -4.61
C VAL A 205 4.18 -14.57 -4.89
N ASP A 206 3.93 -15.57 -4.05
CA ASP A 206 2.70 -16.35 -3.96
C ASP A 206 2.13 -16.27 -2.53
N THR A 207 1.08 -17.02 -2.23
CA THR A 207 0.48 -17.04 -0.89
C THR A 207 1.13 -18.04 0.06
N SER A 208 2.19 -18.75 -0.36
CA SER A 208 2.86 -19.73 0.49
C SER A 208 3.64 -19.05 1.60
N LEU A 209 3.41 -19.47 2.84
CA LEU A 209 4.17 -19.00 4.00
C LEU A 209 5.59 -19.57 4.06
N ASN A 210 5.88 -20.60 3.28
CA ASN A 210 7.19 -21.30 3.25
C ASN A 210 7.71 -21.74 4.62
N GLY A 211 6.80 -22.02 5.55
CA GLY A 211 7.12 -22.48 6.91
C GLY A 211 5.87 -22.81 7.71
N GLU A 212 6.07 -23.28 8.91
CA GLU A 212 5.02 -23.58 9.89
C GLU A 212 4.81 -22.40 10.85
N GLU A 213 3.67 -22.37 11.50
CA GLU A 213 3.42 -21.44 12.61
C GLU A 213 4.45 -21.70 13.73
N ARG A 214 5.07 -20.64 14.19
CA ARG A 214 6.09 -20.70 15.23
C ARG A 214 5.78 -19.72 16.34
N ALA A 215 6.26 -20.00 17.54
CA ALA A 215 6.16 -19.08 18.65
C ALA A 215 6.90 -17.76 18.31
N ILE A 216 6.32 -16.65 18.74
CA ILE A 216 6.94 -15.34 18.61
C ILE A 216 8.08 -15.22 19.63
N VAL A 217 9.32 -15.25 19.15
CA VAL A 217 10.52 -15.15 19.96
C VAL A 217 11.12 -13.75 19.79
N VAL A 218 11.56 -13.13 20.89
CA VAL A 218 12.22 -11.82 20.86
C VAL A 218 13.63 -12.01 20.27
N THR A 219 13.79 -11.72 18.99
CA THR A 219 15.04 -11.87 18.24
C THR A 219 15.73 -10.53 17.95
N GLY A 220 15.01 -9.41 18.11
CA GLY A 220 15.45 -8.08 17.72
C GLY A 220 15.37 -7.80 16.21
N GLU A 221 14.83 -8.72 15.41
CA GLU A 221 14.72 -8.51 13.95
C GLU A 221 13.61 -7.53 13.58
N MET A 222 12.52 -7.50 14.32
CA MET A 222 11.45 -6.53 14.11
C MET A 222 11.88 -5.12 14.49
N GLU A 223 12.61 -4.98 15.59
CA GLU A 223 13.14 -3.71 16.08
C GLU A 223 14.10 -3.03 15.08
N LYS A 224 14.81 -3.82 14.28
CA LYS A 224 15.74 -3.28 13.26
C LYS A 224 15.04 -2.58 12.09
N VAL A 225 13.79 -2.95 11.83
CA VAL A 225 13.02 -2.46 10.67
C VAL A 225 11.78 -1.66 11.08
N PHE A 226 11.48 -1.61 12.38
CA PHE A 226 10.36 -0.85 12.90
C PHE A 226 10.72 0.64 12.95
N PRO A 227 9.93 1.53 12.35
CA PRO A 227 10.32 2.92 12.13
C PRO A 227 10.04 3.84 13.31
N LEU A 228 9.35 3.35 14.35
CA LEU A 228 9.04 4.09 15.57
C LEU A 228 9.92 3.61 16.72
N ASP A 229 10.20 4.49 17.69
CA ASP A 229 10.95 4.15 18.90
C ASP A 229 10.05 3.42 19.90
N LEU A 230 9.70 2.19 19.56
CA LEU A 230 8.86 1.29 20.33
C LEU A 230 9.44 -0.12 20.31
N PHE A 231 8.99 -0.97 21.23
CA PHE A 231 9.34 -2.38 21.29
C PHE A 231 8.25 -3.25 20.65
N PRO A 232 8.24 -3.43 19.31
CA PRO A 232 7.14 -4.07 18.59
C PRO A 232 6.87 -5.50 19.05
N MET A 233 7.89 -6.28 19.38
CA MET A 233 7.71 -7.65 19.85
C MET A 233 7.04 -7.73 21.20
N GLN A 234 7.41 -6.84 22.12
CA GLN A 234 6.80 -6.76 23.46
C GLN A 234 5.36 -6.27 23.34
N LEU A 235 5.12 -5.25 22.52
CA LEU A 235 3.79 -4.71 22.27
C LEU A 235 2.85 -5.77 21.67
N ILE A 236 3.27 -6.51 20.65
CA ILE A 236 2.47 -7.59 20.07
C ILE A 236 2.13 -8.65 21.13
N LYS A 237 3.10 -9.06 21.95
CA LYS A 237 2.85 -10.03 23.02
C LYS A 237 1.88 -9.52 24.08
N ALA A 238 2.00 -8.25 24.48
CA ALA A 238 1.08 -7.62 25.40
C ALA A 238 -0.35 -7.59 24.82
N CYS A 239 -0.50 -7.24 23.55
CA CYS A 239 -1.80 -7.29 22.86
C CYS A 239 -2.39 -8.70 22.79
N MET A 240 -1.57 -9.73 22.55
CA MET A 240 -2.04 -11.12 22.49
C MET A 240 -2.57 -11.65 23.82
N ILE A 241 -2.08 -11.15 24.95
CA ILE A 241 -2.52 -11.56 26.30
C ILE A 241 -3.42 -10.52 26.97
N GLU A 242 -3.79 -9.45 26.24
CA GLU A 242 -4.66 -8.35 26.71
C GLU A 242 -4.13 -7.64 27.97
N ASP A 243 -2.81 -7.53 28.11
CA ASP A 243 -2.13 -6.88 29.23
C ASP A 243 -1.95 -5.38 28.93
N ILE A 244 -2.93 -4.59 29.36
CA ILE A 244 -2.97 -3.13 29.08
C ILE A 244 -1.79 -2.42 29.73
N GLU A 245 -1.37 -2.79 30.94
CA GLU A 245 -0.25 -2.14 31.65
C GLU A 245 1.06 -2.28 30.85
N LYS A 246 1.28 -3.44 30.21
CA LYS A 246 2.44 -3.65 29.34
C LYS A 246 2.31 -3.06 27.95
N MET A 247 1.09 -2.72 27.50
CA MET A 247 0.91 -1.97 26.26
C MET A 247 1.26 -0.50 26.42
N GLU A 248 1.11 0.06 27.61
CA GLU A 248 1.37 1.46 27.93
C GLU A 248 2.82 1.72 28.40
N ALA A 249 3.55 0.69 28.79
CA ALA A 249 4.92 0.77 29.29
C ALA A 249 5.96 0.80 28.16
#